data_e7836b6df27ac82a44c55d60d2ab7029
#
_entry.id   e7836b6df27ac82a44c55d60d2ab7029
#
_cell.length_a   1.000
_cell.length_b   1.000
_cell.length_c   1.000
_cell.angle_alpha   90.00
_cell.angle_beta   90.00
_cell.angle_gamma   90.00
#
_symmetry.space_group_name_H-M   'P 1'
#
loop_
_entity.id
_entity.type
_entity.pdbx_description
1 polymer ?
#
loop_
_entity_poly.entity_id
_entity_poly.type
_entity_poly.pdbx_seq_one_letter_code
_entity_poly.pdbx_strand_id
1 'polypeptide(L)'
;MESSTGELVSSLEAYWQAFIVKLPAIALGLLVLMVTLWLAGRLSAALIRPIGYLSSSPLLRSVSQRALSLIFILFALYVFLKLSGLTEFAVAIMSGTGVLGLILGFAFRDIAENMIASLLLTVQRPFRIDDVVQINSYTGVVQKVTTRATTLVDFDGNHIQIPNAVIYKGTIKNLTANPKMRGQFTLGIGYDADCQQAQRLALQLIGEHPNVLKEPEPLVLVDELGSATVNLKVYFWIDVESTSVIKMASVLMRDLVELFTAQGISMPDDAREVIFPQGVPVTMVNSQEQVSEQKEPVKQSPVSKPATSAEMRSVAHDDVSSENDDIRRQAEQARAPEQGANILS
;
A
#
# COMPACT_ATOMS: atom_id res chain seq x y z
N MET A 1 -58.37 -32.16 54.05
CA MET A 1 -57.03 -32.74 53.97
C MET A 1 -56.95 -33.95 53.01
N GLU A 2 -58.02 -34.76 52.86
CA GLU A 2 -58.02 -35.89 51.95
C GLU A 2 -58.09 -35.53 50.43
N SER A 3 -58.70 -34.39 50.08
CA SER A 3 -58.77 -33.96 48.64
C SER A 3 -57.42 -33.56 48.07
N SER A 4 -56.54 -32.96 48.85
CA SER A 4 -55.24 -32.53 48.39
C SER A 4 -54.22 -33.68 48.22
N THR A 5 -54.39 -34.78 48.99
CA THR A 5 -53.55 -35.97 48.84
C THR A 5 -53.97 -36.81 47.61
N GLY A 6 -55.25 -36.83 47.24
CA GLY A 6 -55.75 -37.51 46.04
C GLY A 6 -55.27 -36.76 44.73
N GLU A 7 -55.28 -35.44 44.72
CA GLU A 7 -54.77 -34.67 43.61
C GLU A 7 -53.26 -34.82 43.43
N LEU A 8 -52.50 -34.93 44.52
CA LEU A 8 -51.06 -35.19 44.48
C LEU A 8 -50.72 -36.58 43.94
N VAL A 9 -51.45 -37.59 44.32
CA VAL A 9 -51.24 -38.95 43.84
C VAL A 9 -51.58 -39.08 42.36
N SER A 10 -52.70 -38.49 41.91
CA SER A 10 -53.09 -38.55 40.50
C SER A 10 -52.14 -37.76 39.60
N SER A 11 -51.59 -36.63 40.07
CA SER A 11 -50.57 -35.90 39.37
C SER A 11 -49.23 -36.66 39.27
N LEU A 12 -48.84 -37.35 40.33
CA LEU A 12 -47.66 -38.20 40.32
C LEU A 12 -47.80 -39.39 39.36
N GLU A 13 -48.96 -40.01 39.30
CA GLU A 13 -49.25 -41.11 38.35
C GLU A 13 -49.23 -40.59 36.88
N ALA A 14 -49.76 -39.42 36.63
CA ALA A 14 -49.72 -38.81 35.30
C ALA A 14 -48.28 -38.50 34.88
N TYR A 15 -47.46 -37.97 35.76
CA TYR A 15 -46.02 -37.72 35.49
C TYR A 15 -45.26 -39.02 35.26
N TRP A 16 -45.60 -40.11 36.06
CA TRP A 16 -44.94 -41.38 35.90
C TRP A 16 -45.28 -42.06 34.58
N GLN A 17 -46.54 -42.04 34.18
CA GLN A 17 -46.97 -42.51 32.84
C GLN A 17 -46.35 -41.74 31.70
N ALA A 18 -46.32 -40.43 31.81
CA ALA A 18 -45.64 -39.57 30.81
C ALA A 18 -44.14 -39.88 30.71
N PHE A 19 -43.50 -40.20 31.82
CA PHE A 19 -42.09 -40.60 31.85
C PHE A 19 -41.85 -41.95 31.17
N ILE A 20 -42.67 -42.95 31.45
CA ILE A 20 -42.57 -44.28 30.83
C ILE A 20 -42.77 -44.24 29.33
N VAL A 21 -43.73 -43.44 28.84
CA VAL A 21 -43.99 -43.24 27.39
C VAL A 21 -42.80 -42.56 26.70
N LYS A 22 -42.09 -41.66 27.37
CA LYS A 22 -40.93 -40.98 26.83
C LYS A 22 -39.61 -41.75 26.96
N LEU A 23 -39.58 -42.80 27.79
CA LEU A 23 -38.39 -43.59 28.11
C LEU A 23 -37.68 -44.17 26.86
N PRO A 24 -38.38 -44.71 25.84
CA PRO A 24 -37.75 -45.20 24.61
C PRO A 24 -37.07 -44.08 23.82
N ALA A 25 -37.70 -42.88 23.76
CA ALA A 25 -37.16 -41.74 23.06
C ALA A 25 -35.93 -41.15 23.78
N ILE A 26 -35.95 -41.11 25.13
CA ILE A 26 -34.82 -40.72 25.96
C ILE A 26 -33.67 -41.71 25.79
N ALA A 27 -33.93 -43.01 25.81
CA ALA A 27 -32.93 -44.06 25.63
C ALA A 27 -32.27 -43.97 24.24
N LEU A 28 -33.07 -43.76 23.19
CA LEU A 28 -32.58 -43.57 21.83
C LEU A 28 -31.72 -42.30 21.74
N GLY A 29 -32.19 -41.18 22.32
CA GLY A 29 -31.45 -39.92 22.35
C GLY A 29 -30.12 -40.06 23.11
N LEU A 30 -30.09 -40.74 24.22
CA LEU A 30 -28.88 -41.01 25.01
C LEU A 30 -27.91 -41.90 24.21
N LEU A 31 -28.40 -42.90 23.50
CA LEU A 31 -27.58 -43.73 22.63
C LEU A 31 -26.95 -42.91 21.50
N VAL A 32 -27.74 -42.05 20.84
CA VAL A 32 -27.23 -41.14 19.80
C VAL A 32 -26.17 -40.19 20.38
N LEU A 33 -26.40 -39.61 21.56
CA LEU A 33 -25.45 -38.75 22.24
C LEU A 33 -24.15 -39.51 22.56
N MET A 34 -24.21 -40.68 23.14
CA MET A 34 -23.03 -41.51 23.46
C MET A 34 -22.24 -41.89 22.21
N VAL A 35 -22.92 -42.33 21.15
CA VAL A 35 -22.29 -42.69 19.88
C VAL A 35 -21.61 -41.49 19.26
N THR A 36 -22.27 -40.30 19.28
CA THR A 36 -21.70 -39.10 18.74
C THR A 36 -20.50 -38.60 19.56
N LEU A 37 -20.57 -38.65 20.90
CA LEU A 37 -19.42 -38.30 21.76
C LEU A 37 -18.20 -39.20 21.47
N TRP A 38 -18.44 -40.52 21.30
CA TRP A 38 -17.38 -41.47 20.96
C TRP A 38 -16.82 -41.25 19.56
N LEU A 39 -17.66 -40.88 18.60
CA LEU A 39 -17.30 -40.73 17.19
C LEU A 39 -16.81 -39.31 16.86
N ALA A 40 -17.20 -38.29 17.62
CA ALA A 40 -16.91 -36.89 17.34
C ALA A 40 -15.42 -36.62 17.15
N GLY A 41 -14.58 -37.18 18.02
CA GLY A 41 -13.12 -37.06 17.89
C GLY A 41 -12.53 -37.74 16.66
N ARG A 42 -13.11 -38.88 16.26
CA ARG A 42 -12.67 -39.63 15.05
C ARG A 42 -13.16 -38.99 13.79
N LEU A 43 -14.40 -38.54 13.78
CA LEU A 43 -15.02 -37.87 12.62
C LEU A 43 -14.36 -36.51 12.34
N SER A 44 -14.12 -35.71 13.39
CA SER A 44 -13.41 -34.45 13.29
C SER A 44 -11.96 -34.63 12.78
N ALA A 45 -11.26 -35.68 13.27
CA ALA A 45 -9.92 -36.02 12.81
C ALA A 45 -9.90 -36.46 11.34
N ALA A 46 -10.92 -37.23 10.90
CA ALA A 46 -11.03 -37.67 9.51
C ALA A 46 -11.34 -36.53 8.56
N LEU A 47 -12.24 -35.60 8.93
CA LEU A 47 -12.62 -34.44 8.14
C LEU A 47 -11.50 -33.41 8.05
N ILE A 48 -10.60 -33.34 9.03
CA ILE A 48 -9.48 -32.39 9.04
C ILE A 48 -8.22 -32.97 8.38
N ARG A 49 -8.16 -34.28 8.09
CA ARG A 49 -7.04 -34.90 7.39
C ARG A 49 -6.62 -34.15 6.12
N PRO A 50 -7.51 -33.75 5.19
CA PRO A 50 -7.13 -33.02 4.00
C PRO A 50 -6.53 -31.63 4.30
N ILE A 51 -6.93 -30.97 5.41
CA ILE A 51 -6.36 -29.68 5.84
C ILE A 51 -4.90 -29.84 6.29
N GLY A 52 -4.51 -31.03 6.74
CA GLY A 52 -3.12 -31.34 7.10
C GLY A 52 -2.13 -31.28 5.93
N TYR A 53 -2.62 -31.37 4.68
CA TYR A 53 -1.80 -31.19 3.48
C TYR A 53 -1.57 -29.70 3.16
N LEU A 54 -2.45 -28.81 3.63
CA LEU A 54 -2.35 -27.36 3.39
C LEU A 54 -1.57 -26.60 4.47
N SER A 55 -1.45 -27.13 5.67
CA SER A 55 -0.77 -26.47 6.78
C SER A 55 0.02 -27.46 7.62
N SER A 56 1.32 -27.20 7.78
CA SER A 56 2.24 -27.96 8.64
C SER A 56 2.14 -27.60 10.13
N SER A 57 1.27 -26.66 10.52
CA SER A 57 1.14 -26.21 11.91
C SER A 57 0.32 -27.21 12.77
N PRO A 58 0.94 -27.87 13.77
CA PRO A 58 0.25 -28.80 14.65
C PRO A 58 -0.81 -28.10 15.53
N LEU A 59 -0.61 -26.81 15.85
CA LEU A 59 -1.55 -26.00 16.62
C LEU A 59 -2.84 -25.77 15.84
N LEU A 60 -2.74 -25.37 14.58
CA LEU A 60 -3.91 -25.12 13.73
C LEU A 60 -4.76 -26.39 13.61
N ARG A 61 -4.13 -27.54 13.38
CA ARG A 61 -4.80 -28.83 13.30
C ARG A 61 -5.54 -29.19 14.59
N SER A 62 -4.90 -29.01 15.75
CA SER A 62 -5.50 -29.35 17.04
C SER A 62 -6.69 -28.44 17.41
N VAL A 63 -6.57 -27.14 17.12
CA VAL A 63 -7.65 -26.15 17.34
C VAL A 63 -8.84 -26.42 16.42
N SER A 64 -8.61 -26.64 15.13
CA SER A 64 -9.67 -26.96 14.17
C SER A 64 -10.38 -28.28 14.51
N GLN A 65 -9.63 -29.29 14.97
CA GLN A 65 -10.22 -30.56 15.40
C GLN A 65 -11.12 -30.39 16.62
N ARG A 66 -10.69 -29.62 17.63
CA ARG A 66 -11.50 -29.34 18.83
C ARG A 66 -12.74 -28.51 18.47
N ALA A 67 -12.61 -27.48 17.62
CA ALA A 67 -13.74 -26.67 17.18
C ALA A 67 -14.80 -27.53 16.45
N LEU A 68 -14.36 -28.38 15.50
CA LEU A 68 -15.25 -29.24 14.76
C LEU A 68 -15.91 -30.32 15.70
N SER A 69 -15.14 -30.87 16.64
CA SER A 69 -15.68 -31.79 17.65
C SER A 69 -16.75 -31.12 18.52
N LEU A 70 -16.54 -29.87 18.92
CA LEU A 70 -17.53 -29.10 19.71
C LEU A 70 -18.83 -28.91 18.92
N ILE A 71 -18.77 -28.63 17.62
CA ILE A 71 -19.96 -28.50 16.75
C ILE A 71 -20.74 -29.83 16.73
N PHE A 72 -20.07 -30.98 16.58
CA PHE A 72 -20.72 -32.28 16.61
C PHE A 72 -21.37 -32.57 17.97
N ILE A 73 -20.70 -32.22 19.07
CA ILE A 73 -21.22 -32.39 20.44
C ILE A 73 -22.47 -31.52 20.65
N LEU A 74 -22.46 -30.27 20.26
CA LEU A 74 -23.61 -29.36 20.36
C LEU A 74 -24.80 -29.85 19.52
N PHE A 75 -24.52 -30.34 18.31
CA PHE A 75 -25.54 -30.94 17.45
C PHE A 75 -26.15 -32.19 18.06
N ALA A 76 -25.34 -33.08 18.61
CA ALA A 76 -25.80 -34.27 19.28
C ALA A 76 -26.64 -33.96 20.53
N LEU A 77 -26.22 -32.98 21.32
CA LEU A 77 -26.96 -32.51 22.48
C LEU A 77 -28.33 -31.93 22.07
N TYR A 78 -28.38 -31.17 20.99
CA TYR A 78 -29.65 -30.67 20.44
C TYR A 78 -30.58 -31.81 20.04
N VAL A 79 -30.08 -32.79 19.29
CA VAL A 79 -30.86 -33.97 18.88
C VAL A 79 -31.35 -34.77 20.10
N PHE A 80 -30.50 -35.00 21.10
CA PHE A 80 -30.87 -35.66 22.36
C PHE A 80 -32.02 -34.92 23.04
N LEU A 81 -31.91 -33.61 23.26
CA LEU A 81 -32.95 -32.85 23.96
C LEU A 81 -34.27 -32.85 23.18
N LYS A 82 -34.21 -32.74 21.85
CA LYS A 82 -35.42 -32.80 21.01
C LYS A 82 -36.13 -34.18 21.09
N LEU A 83 -35.38 -35.27 21.03
CA LEU A 83 -35.94 -36.63 21.15
C LEU A 83 -36.48 -36.90 22.55
N SER A 84 -35.84 -36.36 23.59
CA SER A 84 -36.28 -36.49 24.97
C SER A 84 -37.53 -35.65 25.31
N GLY A 85 -38.06 -34.87 24.35
CA GLY A 85 -39.22 -33.99 24.57
C GLY A 85 -38.89 -32.68 25.30
N LEU A 86 -37.60 -32.41 25.51
CA LEU A 86 -37.09 -31.18 26.15
C LEU A 86 -36.85 -30.06 25.09
N THR A 87 -37.88 -29.83 24.27
CA THR A 87 -37.76 -28.92 23.12
C THR A 87 -37.46 -27.51 23.53
N GLU A 88 -37.96 -27.00 24.63
CA GLU A 88 -37.68 -25.66 25.15
C GLU A 88 -36.19 -25.47 25.50
N PHE A 89 -35.58 -26.47 26.15
CA PHE A 89 -34.15 -26.47 26.43
C PHE A 89 -33.31 -26.58 25.16
N ALA A 90 -33.76 -27.38 24.18
CA ALA A 90 -33.10 -27.48 22.89
C ALA A 90 -33.09 -26.12 22.17
N VAL A 91 -34.20 -25.39 22.16
CA VAL A 91 -34.33 -24.04 21.58
C VAL A 91 -33.47 -23.06 22.37
N ALA A 92 -33.47 -23.10 23.71
CA ALA A 92 -32.65 -22.20 24.52
C ALA A 92 -31.15 -22.37 24.24
N ILE A 93 -30.66 -23.64 24.15
CA ILE A 93 -29.26 -23.92 23.81
C ILE A 93 -28.91 -23.45 22.39
N MET A 94 -29.81 -23.72 21.42
CA MET A 94 -29.58 -23.23 20.04
C MET A 94 -29.53 -21.72 19.94
N SER A 95 -30.45 -21.04 20.64
CA SER A 95 -30.46 -19.56 20.68
C SER A 95 -29.18 -19.02 21.32
N GLY A 96 -28.76 -19.56 22.48
CA GLY A 96 -27.53 -19.18 23.14
C GLY A 96 -26.29 -19.44 22.27
N THR A 97 -26.23 -20.62 21.64
CA THR A 97 -25.14 -20.97 20.70
C THR A 97 -25.15 -20.05 19.47
N GLY A 98 -26.33 -19.67 18.97
CA GLY A 98 -26.50 -18.72 17.85
C GLY A 98 -25.92 -17.37 18.17
N VAL A 99 -26.20 -16.84 19.38
CA VAL A 99 -25.63 -15.56 19.85
C VAL A 99 -24.12 -15.65 19.98
N LEU A 100 -23.60 -16.72 20.57
CA LEU A 100 -22.15 -16.97 20.64
C LEU A 100 -21.52 -17.08 19.25
N GLY A 101 -22.18 -17.75 18.31
CA GLY A 101 -21.75 -17.86 16.93
C GLY A 101 -21.70 -16.52 16.22
N LEU A 102 -22.67 -15.65 16.49
CA LEU A 102 -22.68 -14.28 15.97
C LEU A 102 -21.49 -13.45 16.49
N ILE A 103 -21.22 -13.52 17.79
CA ILE A 103 -20.07 -12.84 18.43
C ILE A 103 -18.75 -13.34 17.83
N LEU A 104 -18.59 -14.65 17.70
CA LEU A 104 -17.43 -15.26 17.06
C LEU A 104 -17.31 -14.85 15.58
N GLY A 105 -18.41 -14.81 14.85
CA GLY A 105 -18.45 -14.36 13.46
C GLY A 105 -17.93 -12.93 13.31
N PHE A 106 -18.31 -12.02 14.20
CA PHE A 106 -17.76 -10.66 14.22
C PHE A 106 -16.27 -10.64 14.57
N ALA A 107 -15.82 -11.47 15.50
CA ALA A 107 -14.41 -11.57 15.86
C ALA A 107 -13.52 -12.09 14.70
N PHE A 108 -14.06 -12.96 13.84
CA PHE A 108 -13.35 -13.52 12.68
C PHE A 108 -13.55 -12.73 11.38
N ARG A 109 -14.36 -11.68 11.41
CA ARG A 109 -14.70 -10.88 10.23
C ARG A 109 -13.47 -10.40 9.45
N ASP A 110 -12.50 -9.83 10.15
CA ASP A 110 -11.31 -9.25 9.50
C ASP A 110 -10.43 -10.33 8.84
N ILE A 111 -10.36 -11.50 9.45
CA ILE A 111 -9.63 -12.66 8.89
C ILE A 111 -10.31 -13.12 7.59
N ALA A 112 -11.61 -13.30 7.63
CA ALA A 112 -12.40 -13.70 6.47
C ALA A 112 -12.34 -12.65 5.36
N GLU A 113 -12.40 -11.36 5.71
CA GLU A 113 -12.32 -10.26 4.76
C GLU A 113 -10.96 -10.24 4.04
N ASN A 114 -9.85 -10.39 4.76
CA ASN A 114 -8.52 -10.45 4.14
C ASN A 114 -8.36 -11.69 3.24
N MET A 115 -8.92 -12.82 3.64
CA MET A 115 -8.88 -14.04 2.83
C MET A 115 -9.69 -13.90 1.54
N ILE A 116 -10.88 -13.29 1.60
CA ILE A 116 -11.70 -13.01 0.41
C ILE A 116 -11.00 -12.00 -0.49
N ALA A 117 -10.42 -10.93 0.09
CA ALA A 117 -9.67 -9.95 -0.65
C ALA A 117 -8.46 -10.58 -1.39
N SER A 118 -7.72 -11.50 -0.74
CA SER A 118 -6.61 -12.19 -1.39
C SER A 118 -7.06 -13.03 -2.59
N LEU A 119 -8.21 -13.70 -2.48
CA LEU A 119 -8.80 -14.45 -3.58
C LEU A 119 -9.18 -13.54 -4.75
N LEU A 120 -9.81 -12.39 -4.45
CA LEU A 120 -10.18 -11.41 -5.46
C LEU A 120 -8.96 -10.78 -6.15
N LEU A 121 -7.91 -10.44 -5.40
CA LEU A 121 -6.63 -9.96 -5.95
C LEU A 121 -5.99 -11.01 -6.88
N THR A 122 -6.06 -12.29 -6.51
CA THR A 122 -5.53 -13.40 -7.34
C THR A 122 -6.31 -13.57 -8.64
N VAL A 123 -7.62 -13.38 -8.62
CA VAL A 123 -8.49 -13.52 -9.82
C VAL A 123 -8.40 -12.27 -10.70
N GLN A 124 -8.52 -11.08 -10.13
CA GLN A 124 -8.55 -9.82 -10.87
C GLN A 124 -7.17 -9.34 -11.32
N ARG A 125 -6.12 -9.68 -10.57
CA ARG A 125 -4.72 -9.33 -10.83
C ARG A 125 -4.51 -7.86 -11.19
N PRO A 126 -4.89 -6.91 -10.33
CA PRO A 126 -4.70 -5.48 -10.62
C PRO A 126 -3.22 -5.09 -10.71
N PHE A 127 -2.34 -5.90 -10.19
CA PHE A 127 -0.87 -5.81 -10.29
C PHE A 127 -0.28 -7.23 -10.30
N ARG A 128 0.98 -7.32 -10.70
CA ARG A 128 1.79 -8.54 -10.71
C ARG A 128 2.91 -8.41 -9.69
N ILE A 129 3.60 -9.52 -9.44
CA ILE A 129 4.89 -9.49 -8.74
C ILE A 129 5.85 -8.66 -9.58
N ASP A 130 6.73 -7.91 -8.95
CA ASP A 130 7.71 -7.00 -9.53
C ASP A 130 7.13 -5.72 -10.16
N ASP A 131 5.80 -5.52 -10.13
CA ASP A 131 5.21 -4.23 -10.48
C ASP A 131 5.54 -3.18 -9.42
N VAL A 132 5.83 -1.96 -9.86
CA VAL A 132 5.86 -0.78 -8.99
C VAL A 132 4.45 -0.25 -8.84
N VAL A 133 3.96 -0.27 -7.61
CA VAL A 133 2.61 0.17 -7.31
C VAL A 133 2.60 1.24 -6.21
N GLN A 134 1.64 2.13 -6.30
CA GLN A 134 1.28 3.01 -5.21
C GLN A 134 -0.08 2.57 -4.66
N ILE A 135 -0.10 2.14 -3.41
CA ILE A 135 -1.30 1.73 -2.70
C ILE A 135 -1.53 2.74 -1.57
N ASN A 136 -2.60 3.52 -1.68
CA ASN A 136 -2.84 4.69 -0.84
C ASN A 136 -1.62 5.64 -0.87
N SER A 137 -0.91 5.80 0.26
CA SER A 137 0.29 6.64 0.38
C SER A 137 1.62 5.90 0.21
N TYR A 138 1.60 4.57 0.08
CA TYR A 138 2.80 3.75 0.01
C TYR A 138 3.13 3.40 -1.43
N THR A 139 4.38 3.67 -1.84
CA THR A 139 4.89 3.33 -3.17
C THR A 139 6.03 2.32 -3.02
N GLY A 140 6.03 1.27 -3.84
CA GLY A 140 7.09 0.26 -3.82
C GLY A 140 6.85 -0.86 -4.82
N VAL A 141 7.82 -1.76 -4.91
CA VAL A 141 7.75 -2.97 -5.73
C VAL A 141 6.98 -4.06 -4.99
N VAL A 142 6.07 -4.73 -5.67
CA VAL A 142 5.33 -5.87 -5.11
C VAL A 142 6.26 -7.06 -5.01
N GLN A 143 6.67 -7.40 -3.79
CA GLN A 143 7.53 -8.54 -3.53
C GLN A 143 6.74 -9.85 -3.41
N LYS A 144 5.64 -9.81 -2.65
CA LYS A 144 4.90 -11.03 -2.29
C LYS A 144 3.47 -10.72 -1.93
N VAL A 145 2.56 -11.60 -2.32
CA VAL A 145 1.16 -11.59 -1.89
C VAL A 145 0.86 -12.90 -1.16
N THR A 146 0.43 -12.81 0.08
CA THR A 146 0.02 -13.93 0.92
C THR A 146 -1.49 -13.95 1.12
N THR A 147 -2.03 -14.95 1.79
CA THR A 147 -3.48 -15.04 2.08
C THR A 147 -4.04 -13.90 2.92
N ARG A 148 -3.20 -13.14 3.64
CA ARG A 148 -3.65 -12.06 4.52
C ARG A 148 -3.11 -10.68 4.16
N ALA A 149 -1.94 -10.61 3.55
CA ALA A 149 -1.25 -9.35 3.30
C ALA A 149 -0.41 -9.40 2.03
N THR A 150 -0.16 -8.23 1.45
CA THR A 150 0.79 -7.99 0.38
C THR A 150 1.98 -7.24 0.94
N THR A 151 3.18 -7.66 0.58
CA THR A 151 4.44 -7.01 0.96
C THR A 151 4.95 -6.21 -0.23
N LEU A 152 5.19 -4.92 0.00
CA LEU A 152 5.90 -4.02 -0.89
C LEU A 152 7.31 -3.77 -0.35
N VAL A 153 8.25 -3.53 -1.25
CA VAL A 153 9.58 -2.97 -0.91
C VAL A 153 9.64 -1.57 -1.50
N ASP A 154 9.79 -0.56 -0.65
CA ASP A 154 9.92 0.82 -1.10
C ASP A 154 11.32 1.13 -1.65
N PHE A 155 11.51 2.33 -2.21
CA PHE A 155 12.79 2.74 -2.77
C PHE A 155 13.87 3.02 -1.71
N ASP A 156 13.50 3.06 -0.43
CA ASP A 156 14.41 3.17 0.71
C ASP A 156 14.81 1.78 1.26
N GLY A 157 14.29 0.69 0.66
CA GLY A 157 14.56 -0.69 1.06
C GLY A 157 13.70 -1.18 2.22
N ASN A 158 12.66 -0.46 2.64
CA ASN A 158 11.79 -0.88 3.72
C ASN A 158 10.73 -1.86 3.23
N HIS A 159 10.41 -2.85 4.04
CA HIS A 159 9.32 -3.77 3.80
C HIS A 159 8.00 -3.21 4.37
N ILE A 160 7.06 -2.92 3.50
CA ILE A 160 5.74 -2.40 3.85
C ILE A 160 4.72 -3.51 3.68
N GLN A 161 4.09 -3.92 4.78
CA GLN A 161 3.10 -4.99 4.78
C GLN A 161 1.70 -4.42 4.90
N ILE A 162 0.89 -4.59 3.85
CA ILE A 162 -0.46 -4.04 3.75
C ILE A 162 -1.48 -5.17 3.76
N PRO A 163 -2.47 -5.18 4.67
CA PRO A 163 -3.55 -6.16 4.66
C PRO A 163 -4.30 -6.16 3.32
N ASN A 164 -4.60 -7.35 2.77
CA ASN A 164 -5.22 -7.47 1.44
C ASN A 164 -6.60 -6.79 1.37
N ALA A 165 -7.36 -6.78 2.46
CA ALA A 165 -8.63 -6.06 2.53
C ALA A 165 -8.48 -4.54 2.36
N VAL A 166 -7.38 -3.95 2.88
CA VAL A 166 -7.06 -2.54 2.71
C VAL A 166 -6.72 -2.24 1.25
N ILE A 167 -5.95 -3.11 0.61
CA ILE A 167 -5.57 -2.98 -0.80
C ILE A 167 -6.81 -3.04 -1.69
N TYR A 168 -7.64 -4.08 -1.50
CA TYR A 168 -8.82 -4.29 -2.33
C TYR A 168 -9.85 -3.14 -2.24
N LYS A 169 -9.98 -2.52 -1.06
CA LYS A 169 -10.87 -1.36 -0.84
C LYS A 169 -10.22 -0.02 -1.18
N GLY A 170 -8.89 0.01 -1.23
CA GLY A 170 -8.11 1.22 -1.43
C GLY A 170 -7.95 1.59 -2.90
N THR A 171 -7.24 2.69 -3.11
CA THR A 171 -6.82 3.11 -4.45
C THR A 171 -5.51 2.45 -4.79
N ILE A 172 -5.47 1.76 -5.93
CA ILE A 172 -4.27 1.14 -6.49
C ILE A 172 -3.87 1.92 -7.74
N LYS A 173 -2.66 2.47 -7.75
CA LYS A 173 -2.05 3.07 -8.93
C LYS A 173 -0.86 2.21 -9.33
N ASN A 174 -0.98 1.49 -10.44
CA ASN A 174 0.11 0.70 -10.99
C ASN A 174 0.96 1.61 -11.89
N LEU A 175 2.25 1.74 -11.56
CA LEU A 175 3.18 2.66 -12.22
C LEU A 175 3.96 1.98 -13.37
N THR A 176 3.91 0.65 -13.45
CA THR A 176 4.64 -0.16 -14.46
C THR A 176 3.72 -0.90 -15.42
N ALA A 177 2.42 -0.99 -15.13
CA ALA A 177 1.45 -1.64 -16.04
C ALA A 177 1.38 -0.97 -17.42
N ASN A 178 1.62 0.35 -17.48
CA ASN A 178 1.82 1.07 -18.73
C ASN A 178 3.32 1.37 -18.89
N PRO A 179 3.98 0.88 -19.93
CA PRO A 179 5.40 1.14 -20.15
C PRO A 179 5.72 2.63 -20.36
N LYS A 180 4.74 3.42 -20.80
CA LYS A 180 4.89 4.85 -21.01
C LYS A 180 4.44 5.63 -19.80
N MET A 181 5.37 6.39 -19.18
CA MET A 181 5.08 7.25 -18.02
C MET A 181 5.38 8.71 -18.37
N ARG A 182 4.49 9.60 -17.92
CA ARG A 182 4.68 11.04 -18.09
C ARG A 182 5.38 11.64 -16.88
N GLY A 183 6.57 12.21 -17.09
CA GLY A 183 7.25 13.09 -16.15
C GLY A 183 6.84 14.54 -16.33
N GLN A 184 7.04 15.34 -15.29
CA GLN A 184 6.82 16.79 -15.34
C GLN A 184 7.74 17.51 -14.35
N PHE A 185 8.09 18.74 -14.71
CA PHE A 185 8.74 19.70 -13.81
C PHE A 185 8.41 21.13 -14.23
N THR A 186 8.70 22.10 -13.38
CA THR A 186 8.48 23.52 -13.65
C THR A 186 9.81 24.25 -13.70
N LEU A 187 9.95 25.18 -14.64
CA LEU A 187 11.11 26.05 -14.81
C LEU A 187 10.63 27.48 -14.94
N GLY A 188 11.23 28.42 -14.18
CA GLY A 188 10.91 29.87 -14.24
C GLY A 188 11.82 30.63 -15.22
N ILE A 189 11.25 31.47 -16.06
CA ILE A 189 11.97 32.42 -16.89
C ILE A 189 11.58 33.85 -16.51
N GLY A 190 12.45 34.82 -16.81
CA GLY A 190 12.18 36.25 -16.55
C GLY A 190 11.03 36.79 -17.38
N TYR A 191 10.37 37.84 -16.90
CA TYR A 191 9.33 38.54 -17.64
C TYR A 191 9.88 39.32 -18.84
N ASP A 192 11.18 39.58 -18.90
CA ASP A 192 11.92 40.17 -19.98
C ASP A 192 12.26 39.20 -21.11
N ALA A 193 12.11 37.88 -20.85
CA ALA A 193 12.41 36.83 -21.81
C ALA A 193 11.27 36.62 -22.82
N ASP A 194 11.63 36.29 -24.09
CA ASP A 194 10.64 35.81 -25.07
C ASP A 194 10.16 34.40 -24.72
N CYS A 195 8.97 34.34 -24.13
CA CYS A 195 8.33 33.10 -23.70
C CYS A 195 8.13 32.09 -24.86
N GLN A 196 7.80 32.59 -26.09
CA GLN A 196 7.61 31.71 -27.24
C GLN A 196 8.94 31.11 -27.70
N GLN A 197 10.02 31.91 -27.67
CA GLN A 197 11.35 31.44 -27.98
C GLN A 197 11.80 30.38 -26.98
N ALA A 198 11.61 30.63 -25.67
CA ALA A 198 11.93 29.68 -24.60
C ALA A 198 11.19 28.35 -24.77
N GLN A 199 9.88 28.41 -25.06
CA GLN A 199 9.09 27.19 -25.30
C GLN A 199 9.59 26.41 -26.52
N ARG A 200 9.90 27.07 -27.65
CA ARG A 200 10.42 26.37 -28.84
C ARG A 200 11.75 25.70 -28.59
N LEU A 201 12.68 26.39 -27.94
CA LEU A 201 14.01 25.87 -27.61
C LEU A 201 13.90 24.66 -26.64
N ALA A 202 13.04 24.78 -25.63
CA ALA A 202 12.81 23.70 -24.70
C ALA A 202 12.20 22.47 -25.39
N LEU A 203 11.18 22.65 -26.23
CA LEU A 203 10.58 21.58 -27.01
C LEU A 203 11.58 20.88 -27.92
N GLN A 204 12.45 21.63 -28.57
CA GLN A 204 13.48 21.08 -29.44
C GLN A 204 14.47 20.22 -28.64
N LEU A 205 15.03 20.75 -27.54
CA LEU A 205 15.97 20.01 -26.70
C LEU A 205 15.37 18.72 -26.16
N ILE A 206 14.15 18.80 -25.62
CA ILE A 206 13.47 17.65 -25.04
C ILE A 206 13.13 16.58 -26.09
N GLY A 207 12.65 17.03 -27.27
CA GLY A 207 12.29 16.14 -28.37
C GLY A 207 13.48 15.43 -29.04
N GLU A 208 14.68 16.03 -28.96
CA GLU A 208 15.92 15.43 -29.46
C GLU A 208 16.58 14.47 -28.47
N HIS A 209 16.15 14.47 -27.19
CA HIS A 209 16.76 13.63 -26.16
C HIS A 209 16.44 12.15 -26.40
N PRO A 210 17.45 11.24 -26.45
CA PRO A 210 17.26 9.83 -26.85
C PRO A 210 16.34 9.03 -25.93
N ASN A 211 16.28 9.38 -24.64
CA ASN A 211 15.46 8.67 -23.64
C ASN A 211 14.06 9.29 -23.45
N VAL A 212 13.71 10.30 -24.25
CA VAL A 212 12.36 10.87 -24.28
C VAL A 212 11.62 10.31 -25.47
N LEU A 213 10.40 9.82 -25.22
CA LEU A 213 9.54 9.26 -26.27
C LEU A 213 9.03 10.40 -27.17
N LYS A 214 9.00 10.15 -28.47
CA LYS A 214 8.44 11.06 -29.47
C LYS A 214 6.90 10.98 -29.53
N GLU A 215 6.35 9.87 -29.14
CA GLU A 215 4.90 9.64 -29.07
C GLU A 215 4.51 9.02 -27.71
N PRO A 216 3.73 9.74 -26.90
CA PRO A 216 3.15 11.07 -27.09
C PRO A 216 4.21 12.17 -27.08
N GLU A 217 3.95 13.26 -27.82
CA GLU A 217 4.87 14.41 -27.92
C GLU A 217 5.08 15.09 -26.56
N PRO A 218 6.30 15.62 -26.27
CA PRO A 218 6.53 16.46 -25.11
C PRO A 218 5.78 17.79 -25.25
N LEU A 219 5.46 18.42 -24.13
CA LEU A 219 4.76 19.70 -24.08
C LEU A 219 5.49 20.67 -23.16
N VAL A 220 5.59 21.94 -23.58
CA VAL A 220 6.08 23.03 -22.73
C VAL A 220 5.03 24.14 -22.74
N LEU A 221 4.39 24.33 -21.59
CA LEU A 221 3.25 25.24 -21.43
C LEU A 221 3.57 26.30 -20.39
N VAL A 222 2.97 27.47 -20.52
CA VAL A 222 2.94 28.45 -19.44
C VAL A 222 1.96 27.92 -18.37
N ASP A 223 2.44 27.73 -17.15
CA ASP A 223 1.66 27.20 -16.04
C ASP A 223 1.12 28.33 -15.16
N GLU A 224 2.01 29.23 -14.76
CA GLU A 224 1.68 30.30 -13.81
C GLU A 224 2.52 31.56 -14.08
N LEU A 225 1.95 32.72 -13.78
CA LEU A 225 2.65 33.98 -13.73
C LEU A 225 3.04 34.26 -12.28
N GLY A 226 4.29 33.95 -11.93
CA GLY A 226 4.84 34.13 -10.59
C GLY A 226 5.20 35.60 -10.29
N SER A 227 5.70 35.86 -9.10
CA SER A 227 6.06 37.24 -8.66
C SER A 227 7.25 37.84 -9.41
N ALA A 228 8.21 36.98 -9.82
CA ALA A 228 9.42 37.39 -10.55
C ALA A 228 9.64 36.58 -11.82
N THR A 229 8.87 35.51 -12.06
CA THR A 229 9.06 34.56 -13.15
C THR A 229 7.77 34.25 -13.88
N VAL A 230 7.86 33.92 -15.14
CA VAL A 230 6.86 33.19 -15.90
C VAL A 230 7.23 31.71 -15.80
N ASN A 231 6.37 30.93 -15.17
CA ASN A 231 6.65 29.53 -14.91
C ASN A 231 6.21 28.66 -16.10
N LEU A 232 7.17 27.96 -16.70
CA LEU A 232 6.96 27.01 -17.77
C LEU A 232 6.87 25.61 -17.18
N LYS A 233 5.79 24.90 -17.47
CA LYS A 233 5.61 23.50 -17.10
C LYS A 233 5.96 22.61 -18.27
N VAL A 234 6.92 21.75 -18.02
CA VAL A 234 7.45 20.79 -18.98
C VAL A 234 6.83 19.45 -18.71
N TYR A 235 6.30 18.81 -19.75
CA TYR A 235 5.82 17.44 -19.73
C TYR A 235 6.60 16.62 -20.75
N PHE A 236 7.09 15.47 -20.34
CA PHE A 236 7.83 14.54 -21.20
C PHE A 236 7.40 13.11 -20.93
N TRP A 237 7.57 12.22 -21.90
CA TRP A 237 7.23 10.82 -21.78
C TRP A 237 8.48 9.96 -21.89
N ILE A 238 8.54 8.93 -21.06
CA ILE A 238 9.65 7.97 -21.02
C ILE A 238 9.12 6.54 -21.01
N ASP A 239 10.01 5.60 -21.32
CA ASP A 239 9.81 4.20 -21.05
C ASP A 239 10.25 3.92 -19.60
N VAL A 240 9.30 3.52 -18.74
CA VAL A 240 9.50 3.33 -17.30
C VAL A 240 10.37 2.12 -16.97
N GLU A 241 10.50 1.16 -17.89
CA GLU A 241 11.36 -0.01 -17.67
C GLU A 241 12.84 0.34 -17.81
N SER A 242 13.17 1.21 -18.76
CA SER A 242 14.55 1.59 -19.05
C SER A 242 15.01 2.88 -18.39
N THR A 243 14.09 3.80 -18.08
CA THR A 243 14.40 5.17 -17.70
C THR A 243 13.68 5.58 -16.41
N SER A 244 14.41 6.24 -15.48
CA SER A 244 13.86 6.83 -14.27
C SER A 244 13.29 8.23 -14.56
N VAL A 245 12.02 8.46 -14.23
CA VAL A 245 11.36 9.76 -14.38
C VAL A 245 12.09 10.86 -13.60
N ILE A 246 12.55 10.53 -12.38
CA ILE A 246 13.21 11.50 -11.48
C ILE A 246 14.57 11.89 -12.02
N LYS A 247 15.38 10.91 -12.42
CA LYS A 247 16.69 11.14 -13.01
C LYS A 247 16.58 11.90 -14.32
N MET A 248 15.62 11.49 -15.17
CA MET A 248 15.38 12.16 -16.46
C MET A 248 14.93 13.60 -16.28
N ALA A 249 14.05 13.90 -15.34
CA ALA A 249 13.66 15.26 -15.00
C ALA A 249 14.88 16.11 -14.58
N SER A 250 15.77 15.55 -13.77
CA SER A 250 17.00 16.22 -13.33
C SER A 250 17.94 16.56 -14.50
N VAL A 251 18.12 15.62 -15.43
CA VAL A 251 18.94 15.83 -16.64
C VAL A 251 18.35 16.94 -17.50
N LEU A 252 17.06 16.83 -17.82
CA LEU A 252 16.37 17.83 -18.65
C LEU A 252 16.38 19.23 -18.01
N MET A 253 16.20 19.33 -16.68
CA MET A 253 16.30 20.61 -15.98
C MET A 253 17.68 21.23 -16.13
N ARG A 254 18.75 20.45 -15.94
CA ARG A 254 20.13 20.93 -16.09
C ARG A 254 20.43 21.41 -17.54
N ASP A 255 20.02 20.60 -18.51
CA ASP A 255 20.28 20.88 -19.91
C ASP A 255 19.49 22.12 -20.38
N LEU A 256 18.26 22.31 -19.88
CA LEU A 256 17.46 23.51 -20.15
C LEU A 256 18.07 24.77 -19.52
N VAL A 257 18.58 24.68 -18.28
CA VAL A 257 19.27 25.80 -17.62
C VAL A 257 20.51 26.21 -18.44
N GLU A 258 21.29 25.23 -18.91
CA GLU A 258 22.47 25.52 -19.75
C GLU A 258 22.07 26.15 -21.09
N LEU A 259 21.06 25.60 -21.77
CA LEU A 259 20.53 26.12 -23.04
C LEU A 259 20.03 27.56 -22.89
N PHE A 260 19.21 27.83 -21.88
CA PHE A 260 18.62 29.14 -21.66
C PHE A 260 19.69 30.17 -21.32
N THR A 261 20.67 29.80 -20.50
CA THR A 261 21.83 30.67 -20.20
C THR A 261 22.62 30.99 -21.47
N ALA A 262 22.89 29.99 -22.33
CA ALA A 262 23.61 30.18 -23.58
C ALA A 262 22.86 31.06 -24.58
N GLN A 263 21.51 31.02 -24.56
CA GLN A 263 20.66 31.83 -25.44
C GLN A 263 20.28 33.19 -24.83
N GLY A 264 20.81 33.54 -23.65
CA GLY A 264 20.55 34.81 -22.99
C GLY A 264 19.11 34.93 -22.44
N ILE A 265 18.42 33.82 -22.25
CA ILE A 265 17.10 33.81 -21.62
C ILE A 265 17.31 33.95 -20.10
N SER A 266 16.73 35.01 -19.54
CA SER A 266 16.84 35.33 -18.13
C SER A 266 16.10 34.27 -17.29
N MET A 267 16.75 33.76 -16.26
CA MET A 267 16.18 32.90 -15.24
C MET A 267 16.47 33.53 -13.86
N PRO A 268 15.62 34.49 -13.45
CA PRO A 268 15.85 35.21 -12.21
C PRO A 268 15.79 34.28 -11.01
N ASP A 269 16.68 34.54 -10.05
CA ASP A 269 16.63 33.92 -8.73
C ASP A 269 15.63 34.65 -7.79
N ASP A 270 15.40 34.14 -6.61
CA ASP A 270 14.56 34.79 -5.60
C ASP A 270 15.22 36.02 -4.97
N ALA A 271 16.40 36.44 -5.46
CA ALA A 271 17.09 37.63 -4.99
C ALA A 271 16.30 38.88 -5.38
N ARG A 272 16.04 39.71 -4.40
CA ARG A 272 15.31 40.96 -4.60
C ARG A 272 16.25 41.98 -5.23
N GLU A 273 16.23 42.15 -6.54
CA GLU A 273 16.92 43.23 -7.22
C GLU A 273 16.12 44.54 -7.10
N VAL A 274 16.75 45.57 -6.55
CA VAL A 274 16.17 46.90 -6.50
C VAL A 274 16.81 47.75 -7.58
N ILE A 275 16.10 47.91 -8.69
CA ILE A 275 16.55 48.74 -9.81
C ILE A 275 16.13 50.17 -9.56
N PHE A 276 17.08 51.10 -9.55
CA PHE A 276 16.85 52.54 -9.50
C PHE A 276 17.04 53.13 -10.95
N PRO A 277 15.97 53.28 -11.73
CA PRO A 277 16.07 53.66 -13.15
C PRO A 277 16.76 55.02 -13.38
N GLN A 278 16.77 55.89 -12.38
CA GLN A 278 17.37 57.24 -12.45
C GLN A 278 18.70 57.35 -11.68
N GLY A 279 19.23 56.22 -11.16
CA GLY A 279 20.38 56.22 -10.26
C GLY A 279 20.00 56.71 -8.84
N VAL A 280 20.86 56.39 -7.87
CA VAL A 280 20.74 56.92 -6.50
C VAL A 280 21.72 58.07 -6.39
N PRO A 281 21.32 59.33 -6.12
CA PRO A 281 22.26 60.41 -5.87
C PRO A 281 23.00 60.12 -4.57
N VAL A 282 24.25 59.72 -4.66
CA VAL A 282 25.12 59.52 -3.48
C VAL A 282 25.76 60.87 -3.13
N THR A 283 25.25 61.51 -2.10
CA THR A 283 25.90 62.67 -1.53
C THR A 283 26.98 62.22 -0.56
N MET A 284 28.25 62.35 -0.93
CA MET A 284 29.34 62.12 -0.01
C MET A 284 29.37 63.24 1.02
N VAL A 285 28.95 62.98 2.22
CA VAL A 285 29.15 63.86 3.37
C VAL A 285 30.61 63.74 3.78
N ASN A 286 31.41 64.72 3.40
CA ASN A 286 32.81 64.83 3.79
C ASN A 286 32.86 65.17 5.31
N SER A 287 32.88 64.21 6.17
CA SER A 287 33.27 64.37 7.56
C SER A 287 34.82 64.34 7.58
N GLN A 288 35.40 65.53 7.51
CA GLN A 288 36.79 65.71 7.89
C GLN A 288 36.88 65.49 9.41
N GLU A 289 37.28 64.32 9.79
CA GLU A 289 38.03 64.09 11.01
C GLU A 289 39.01 62.96 10.82
N GLN A 290 40.26 63.27 11.08
CA GLN A 290 41.44 62.50 10.92
C GLN A 290 41.41 61.17 11.64
N VAL A 291 41.57 60.07 10.92
CA VAL A 291 42.33 58.95 11.45
C VAL A 291 43.20 58.40 10.31
N SER A 292 44.50 58.72 10.45
CA SER A 292 45.54 58.09 9.68
C SER A 292 45.64 56.64 10.10
N GLU A 293 45.26 55.74 9.24
CA GLU A 293 45.70 54.34 9.35
C GLU A 293 45.81 53.73 7.93
N GLN A 294 47.00 53.28 7.67
CA GLN A 294 47.45 52.61 6.47
C GLN A 294 46.52 51.46 6.11
N LYS A 295 45.82 51.61 4.99
CA LYS A 295 45.23 50.46 4.30
C LYS A 295 46.21 49.98 3.28
N GLU A 296 46.88 48.88 3.53
CA GLU A 296 47.45 48.04 2.48
C GLU A 296 46.42 47.71 1.43
N PRO A 297 46.75 47.71 0.15
CA PRO A 297 45.83 47.35 -0.90
C PRO A 297 45.45 45.88 -0.73
N VAL A 298 44.20 45.65 -0.43
CA VAL A 298 43.58 44.29 -0.50
C VAL A 298 43.80 43.83 -1.94
N LYS A 299 44.73 42.92 -2.15
CA LYS A 299 44.82 42.13 -3.37
C LYS A 299 43.50 41.42 -3.58
N GLN A 300 42.76 41.89 -4.54
CA GLN A 300 41.66 41.09 -5.11
C GLN A 300 42.30 39.80 -5.62
N SER A 301 42.04 38.74 -4.91
CA SER A 301 42.31 37.40 -5.42
C SER A 301 41.53 37.25 -6.72
N PRO A 302 42.14 36.81 -7.78
CA PRO A 302 41.43 36.58 -9.02
C PRO A 302 40.35 35.56 -8.73
N VAL A 303 39.10 35.93 -8.97
CA VAL A 303 37.99 35.00 -9.04
C VAL A 303 38.44 33.91 -10.01
N SER A 304 38.78 32.74 -9.50
CA SER A 304 39.12 31.60 -10.33
C SER A 304 37.97 31.39 -11.30
N LYS A 305 38.20 31.56 -12.57
CA LYS A 305 37.27 31.14 -13.61
C LYS A 305 36.88 29.70 -13.28
N PRO A 306 35.58 29.38 -13.25
CA PRO A 306 35.18 27.99 -13.10
C PRO A 306 35.88 27.20 -14.20
N ALA A 307 36.49 26.09 -13.81
CA ALA A 307 37.15 25.18 -14.74
C ALA A 307 36.20 24.85 -15.88
N THR A 308 36.72 24.87 -17.07
CA THR A 308 36.02 24.74 -18.34
C THR A 308 35.09 23.53 -18.27
N SER A 309 33.80 23.78 -18.35
CA SER A 309 32.68 22.84 -18.26
C SER A 309 32.76 21.60 -19.19
N ALA A 310 33.72 21.59 -20.11
CA ALA A 310 33.94 20.45 -21.02
C ALA A 310 34.65 19.24 -20.35
N GLU A 311 35.52 19.47 -19.34
CA GLU A 311 36.21 18.37 -18.64
C GLU A 311 35.36 17.74 -17.52
N MET A 312 34.43 18.49 -16.93
CA MET A 312 33.44 17.91 -16.00
C MET A 312 32.35 17.07 -16.69
N ARG A 313 32.13 17.30 -18.01
CA ARG A 313 31.13 16.51 -18.76
C ARG A 313 31.51 15.07 -19.01
N SER A 314 32.79 14.70 -18.90
CA SER A 314 33.24 13.32 -19.13
C SER A 314 33.04 12.39 -17.90
N VAL A 315 32.68 12.93 -16.75
CA VAL A 315 32.57 12.16 -15.49
C VAL A 315 31.13 12.01 -15.00
N ALA A 316 30.23 12.90 -15.39
CA ALA A 316 28.79 12.69 -15.15
C ALA A 316 28.21 11.87 -16.32
N HIS A 317 28.35 10.57 -16.24
CA HIS A 317 27.46 9.67 -17.00
C HIS A 317 26.06 10.08 -16.57
N ASP A 318 25.28 10.59 -17.52
CA ASP A 318 23.85 10.88 -17.31
C ASP A 318 23.13 9.53 -17.17
N ASP A 319 23.35 8.90 -16.02
CA ASP A 319 22.66 7.66 -15.67
C ASP A 319 21.18 7.97 -15.41
N VAL A 320 20.40 7.81 -16.46
CA VAL A 320 18.92 7.93 -16.42
C VAL A 320 18.24 6.56 -16.28
N SER A 321 19.01 5.49 -16.01
CA SER A 321 18.49 4.13 -15.87
C SER A 321 17.45 4.05 -14.75
N SER A 322 16.48 3.19 -14.97
CA SER A 322 15.44 2.90 -13.98
C SER A 322 16.02 2.23 -12.74
N GLU A 323 15.61 2.66 -11.56
CA GLU A 323 15.97 2.03 -10.28
C GLU A 323 15.12 0.78 -9.97
N ASN A 324 14.11 0.52 -10.80
CA ASN A 324 13.18 -0.59 -10.58
C ASN A 324 13.90 -1.95 -10.49
N ASP A 325 14.91 -2.19 -11.32
CA ASP A 325 15.65 -3.45 -11.32
C ASP A 325 16.55 -3.60 -10.09
N ASP A 326 17.08 -2.51 -9.55
CA ASP A 326 17.87 -2.52 -8.32
C ASP A 326 16.97 -2.87 -7.12
N ILE A 327 15.79 -2.27 -7.04
CA ILE A 327 14.82 -2.57 -5.99
C ILE A 327 14.26 -3.99 -6.13
N ARG A 328 14.00 -4.46 -7.36
CA ARG A 328 13.59 -5.86 -7.60
C ARG A 328 14.64 -6.83 -7.08
N ARG A 329 15.92 -6.61 -7.38
CA ARG A 329 17.03 -7.43 -6.86
C ARG A 329 17.15 -7.38 -5.34
N GLN A 330 16.98 -6.20 -4.74
CA GLN A 330 16.95 -6.07 -3.28
C GLN A 330 15.76 -6.80 -2.67
N ALA A 331 14.58 -6.73 -3.29
CA ALA A 331 13.38 -7.45 -2.86
C ALA A 331 13.58 -8.97 -2.90
N GLU A 332 14.26 -9.50 -3.91
CA GLU A 332 14.59 -10.93 -4.01
C GLU A 332 15.59 -11.39 -2.94
N GLN A 333 16.59 -10.56 -2.63
CA GLN A 333 17.63 -10.87 -1.63
C GLN A 333 17.14 -10.66 -0.20
N ALA A 334 16.11 -9.88 -0.01
CA ALA A 334 15.58 -9.54 1.29
C ALA A 334 14.96 -10.75 1.98
N ARG A 335 15.11 -10.83 3.31
CA ARG A 335 14.46 -11.85 4.12
C ARG A 335 12.95 -11.80 3.92
N ALA A 336 12.35 -12.94 3.55
CA ALA A 336 10.89 -13.04 3.43
C ALA A 336 10.23 -12.65 4.77
N PRO A 337 9.42 -11.58 4.81
CA PRO A 337 8.83 -11.07 6.06
C PRO A 337 7.76 -12.00 6.63
N GLU A 338 7.22 -12.91 5.81
CA GLU A 338 6.18 -13.84 6.19
C GLU A 338 6.44 -15.26 5.67
N GLN A 339 6.11 -16.24 6.54
CA GLN A 339 5.97 -17.63 6.10
C GLN A 339 4.65 -17.80 5.37
N GLY A 340 4.69 -18.24 4.14
CA GLY A 340 3.53 -18.49 3.29
C GLY A 340 3.92 -18.53 1.81
N ALA A 341 3.16 -19.26 1.00
CA ALA A 341 3.37 -19.29 -0.44
C ALA A 341 2.93 -17.95 -1.05
N ASN A 342 3.59 -17.55 -2.14
CA ASN A 342 3.11 -16.44 -2.96
C ASN A 342 1.88 -16.93 -3.74
N ILE A 343 0.79 -16.15 -3.71
CA ILE A 343 -0.47 -16.53 -4.37
C ILE A 343 -0.64 -15.95 -5.78
N LEU A 344 0.28 -15.08 -6.21
CA LEU A 344 0.29 -14.49 -7.56
C LEU A 344 1.33 -15.10 -8.51
N SER A 345 2.14 -16.04 -8.01
CA SER A 345 3.13 -16.74 -8.84
C SER A 345 2.49 -17.76 -9.78
#